data_0de7c6eb6927be9e2ddff4b765610750
#
_entry.id   0de7c6eb6927be9e2ddff4b765610750
#
_cell.length_a   1.000
_cell.length_b   1.000
_cell.length_c   1.000
_cell.angle_alpha   90.00
_cell.angle_beta   90.00
_cell.angle_gamma   90.00
#
_symmetry.space_group_name_H-M   'P 1'
#
loop_
_entity.id
_entity.type
_entity.pdbx_description
1 polymer ?
#
loop_
_entity_poly.entity_id
_entity_poly.type
_entity_poly.pdbx_seq_one_letter_code
_entity_poly.pdbx_strand_id
1 'polypeptide(L)'
;MAELSGFGLIEVGTVTPIPQPGNPKPRIFRLLEDEGIINRYGFNSEGGTKVLKRVKTARANWKENFAMFGVNLGKNKASGDAKVDYEIGINSFAPYCDYLVINVSSPNTPGLRSLQNKTDLENVLTTMIVQLLLHAKYVLDARKLESRPKVLLKISPDLTDSEKQDIAQVVNDPKFGVDALIVSNTTISRPATLANEYKNEVGGLSGAPLRQMSTECVRAMYKLTKGQVPIIGCGGISSGEDAYEKIRAGASVVQLYSAIAFHGFPVKRELAELLRRDGFKNVAEAVGADHRVQQ
;
A
#
# COMPACT_ATOMS: atom_id res chain seq x y z
N MET A 1 15.98 -5.75 -12.99
CA MET A 1 15.89 -4.53 -12.12
C MET A 1 15.45 -4.88 -10.71
N ALA A 2 14.34 -5.59 -10.51
CA ALA A 2 13.91 -5.99 -9.17
C ALA A 2 14.97 -6.80 -8.40
N GLU A 3 15.65 -7.73 -9.05
CA GLU A 3 16.73 -8.53 -8.46
C GLU A 3 17.92 -7.68 -8.00
N LEU A 4 18.22 -6.58 -8.71
CA LEU A 4 19.33 -5.68 -8.39
C LEU A 4 19.03 -4.75 -7.21
N SER A 5 17.74 -4.47 -6.95
CA SER A 5 17.35 -3.57 -5.85
C SER A 5 17.43 -4.22 -4.48
N GLY A 6 17.37 -5.57 -4.43
CA GLY A 6 17.41 -6.37 -3.21
C GLY A 6 16.23 -6.09 -2.26
N PHE A 7 15.07 -5.66 -2.75
CA PHE A 7 13.84 -5.53 -1.96
C PHE A 7 13.18 -6.89 -1.74
N GLY A 8 12.65 -7.12 -0.54
CA GLY A 8 11.91 -8.34 -0.19
C GLY A 8 10.45 -8.35 -0.64
N LEU A 9 9.89 -7.18 -1.02
CA LEU A 9 8.55 -7.04 -1.58
C LEU A 9 8.58 -6.13 -2.81
N ILE A 10 7.83 -6.52 -3.84
CA ILE A 10 7.66 -5.73 -5.06
C ILE A 10 6.18 -5.65 -5.37
N GLU A 11 5.65 -4.43 -5.51
CA GLU A 11 4.26 -4.16 -5.84
C GLU A 11 4.15 -3.50 -7.21
N VAL A 12 3.29 -4.03 -8.07
CA VAL A 12 2.95 -3.44 -9.36
C VAL A 12 1.50 -2.95 -9.37
N GLY A 13 1.23 -1.93 -10.15
CA GLY A 13 -0.11 -1.35 -10.27
C GLY A 13 -0.12 0.16 -10.01
N THR A 14 -1.29 0.75 -9.86
CA THR A 14 -2.61 0.13 -9.71
C THR A 14 -3.12 -0.38 -11.06
N VAL A 15 -3.68 -1.58 -11.06
CA VAL A 15 -4.27 -2.22 -12.24
C VAL A 15 -5.78 -2.11 -12.15
N THR A 16 -6.42 -1.65 -13.23
CA THR A 16 -7.89 -1.66 -13.38
C THR A 16 -8.31 -2.76 -14.34
N PRO A 17 -9.53 -3.33 -14.22
CA PRO A 17 -10.02 -4.38 -15.12
C PRO A 17 -9.91 -4.01 -16.59
N ILE A 18 -10.42 -2.83 -16.96
CA ILE A 18 -10.44 -2.32 -18.33
C ILE A 18 -9.35 -1.27 -18.50
N PRO A 19 -8.69 -1.18 -19.67
CA PRO A 19 -7.74 -0.11 -19.95
C PRO A 19 -8.38 1.27 -19.79
N GLN A 20 -7.64 2.19 -19.18
CA GLN A 20 -8.06 3.60 -19.09
C GLN A 20 -6.86 4.54 -19.12
N PRO A 21 -7.00 5.73 -19.75
CA PRO A 21 -5.89 6.67 -19.92
C PRO A 21 -5.50 7.38 -18.62
N GLY A 22 -6.39 7.37 -17.62
CA GLY A 22 -6.31 8.21 -16.44
C GLY A 22 -6.76 9.64 -16.70
N ASN A 23 -6.41 10.57 -15.80
CA ASN A 23 -6.78 11.98 -15.90
C ASN A 23 -5.96 12.71 -16.98
N PRO A 24 -6.44 13.86 -17.52
CA PRO A 24 -5.71 14.70 -18.47
C PRO A 24 -4.32 15.12 -17.96
N LYS A 25 -3.39 15.36 -18.88
CA LYS A 25 -2.08 15.96 -18.60
C LYS A 25 -2.18 17.49 -18.62
N PRO A 26 -1.33 18.21 -17.84
CA PRO A 26 -0.31 17.72 -16.91
C PRO A 26 -0.93 17.09 -15.66
N ARG A 27 -0.33 16.01 -15.15
CA ARG A 27 -0.88 15.24 -14.04
C ARG A 27 0.17 14.74 -13.04
N ILE A 28 1.39 15.23 -13.15
CA ILE A 28 2.48 15.01 -12.21
C ILE A 28 3.30 16.29 -12.10
N PHE A 29 3.62 16.68 -10.87
CA PHE A 29 4.37 17.90 -10.55
C PHE A 29 5.43 17.52 -9.50
N ARG A 30 6.69 17.77 -9.84
CA ARG A 30 7.81 17.56 -8.92
C ARG A 30 8.03 18.86 -8.14
N LEU A 31 8.01 18.75 -6.83
CA LEU A 31 8.32 19.83 -5.89
C LEU A 31 9.77 19.60 -5.44
N LEU A 32 10.72 20.09 -6.22
CA LEU A 32 12.14 19.79 -6.03
C LEU A 32 12.66 20.28 -4.68
N GLU A 33 12.29 21.50 -4.30
CA GLU A 33 12.69 22.12 -3.03
C GLU A 33 12.13 21.40 -1.80
N ASP A 34 10.99 20.73 -2.00
CA ASP A 34 10.26 20.02 -0.94
C ASP A 34 10.51 18.50 -0.98
N GLU A 35 11.30 17.99 -1.92
CA GLU A 35 11.45 16.55 -2.20
C GLU A 35 10.09 15.83 -2.29
N GLY A 36 9.12 16.51 -2.89
CA GLY A 36 7.73 16.09 -2.99
C GLY A 36 7.27 15.87 -4.42
N ILE A 37 6.18 15.12 -4.56
CA ILE A 37 5.49 14.92 -5.84
C ILE A 37 4.00 15.08 -5.61
N ILE A 38 3.36 15.95 -6.40
CA ILE A 38 1.89 15.97 -6.52
C ILE A 38 1.51 15.23 -7.79
N ASN A 39 0.59 14.27 -7.67
CA ASN A 39 0.07 13.55 -8.82
C ASN A 39 -1.46 13.49 -8.82
N ARG A 40 -2.04 13.47 -10.03
CA ARG A 40 -3.45 13.22 -10.30
C ARG A 40 -3.64 12.23 -11.45
N TYR A 41 -2.93 11.10 -11.38
CA TYR A 41 -2.95 10.10 -12.44
C TYR A 41 -4.34 9.52 -12.72
N GLY A 42 -5.16 9.26 -11.68
CA GLY A 42 -6.49 8.67 -11.83
C GLY A 42 -6.45 7.24 -12.37
N PHE A 43 -5.49 6.43 -11.91
CA PHE A 43 -5.27 5.04 -12.30
C PHE A 43 -5.16 4.84 -13.82
N ASN A 44 -4.18 5.50 -14.47
CA ASN A 44 -3.82 5.14 -15.83
C ASN A 44 -3.37 3.68 -15.86
N SER A 45 -4.09 2.86 -16.61
CA SER A 45 -3.87 1.42 -16.62
C SER A 45 -4.01 0.87 -18.05
N GLU A 46 -3.16 -0.10 -18.39
CA GLU A 46 -3.29 -0.83 -19.64
C GLU A 46 -4.35 -1.96 -19.57
N GLY A 47 -5.04 -2.09 -18.44
CA GLY A 47 -6.07 -3.07 -18.18
C GLY A 47 -5.55 -4.43 -17.73
N GLY A 48 -6.42 -5.16 -17.02
CA GLY A 48 -6.09 -6.44 -16.40
C GLY A 48 -5.52 -7.46 -17.37
N THR A 49 -6.11 -7.63 -18.55
CA THR A 49 -5.68 -8.63 -19.54
C THR A 49 -4.22 -8.44 -19.98
N LYS A 50 -3.83 -7.20 -20.32
CA LYS A 50 -2.48 -6.91 -20.81
C LYS A 50 -1.44 -7.02 -19.67
N VAL A 51 -1.78 -6.53 -18.48
CA VAL A 51 -0.92 -6.63 -17.30
C VAL A 51 -0.75 -8.09 -16.88
N LEU A 52 -1.84 -8.89 -16.88
CA LEU A 52 -1.80 -10.32 -16.55
C LEU A 52 -0.81 -11.09 -17.42
N LYS A 53 -0.78 -10.81 -18.74
CA LYS A 53 0.19 -11.46 -19.63
C LYS A 53 1.63 -11.21 -19.17
N ARG A 54 1.97 -9.96 -18.78
CA ARG A 54 3.30 -9.62 -18.27
C ARG A 54 3.59 -10.26 -16.92
N VAL A 55 2.59 -10.29 -16.02
CA VAL A 55 2.72 -10.94 -14.71
C VAL A 55 3.00 -12.43 -14.88
N LYS A 56 2.27 -13.13 -15.74
CA LYS A 56 2.52 -14.54 -16.04
C LYS A 56 3.96 -14.78 -16.51
N THR A 57 4.43 -13.97 -17.47
CA THR A 57 5.80 -14.05 -17.97
C THR A 57 6.85 -13.77 -16.89
N ALA A 58 6.60 -12.76 -16.05
CA ALA A 58 7.50 -12.43 -14.94
C ALA A 58 7.56 -13.56 -13.91
N ARG A 59 6.41 -14.12 -13.52
CA ARG A 59 6.35 -15.21 -12.52
C ARG A 59 6.96 -16.52 -13.02
N ALA A 60 6.85 -16.83 -14.30
CA ALA A 60 7.50 -18.02 -14.90
C ALA A 60 9.03 -17.94 -14.78
N ASN A 61 9.61 -16.75 -14.73
CA ASN A 61 11.05 -16.50 -14.60
C ASN A 61 11.45 -16.06 -13.18
N TRP A 62 10.51 -16.10 -12.20
CA TRP A 62 10.75 -15.64 -10.84
C TRP A 62 11.57 -16.68 -10.07
N LYS A 63 12.69 -16.28 -9.53
CA LYS A 63 13.51 -17.19 -8.71
C LYS A 63 12.81 -17.44 -7.38
N GLU A 64 12.82 -18.68 -6.96
CA GLU A 64 12.29 -19.10 -5.65
C GLU A 64 12.95 -18.29 -4.52
N ASN A 65 12.15 -17.79 -3.58
CA ASN A 65 12.59 -17.03 -2.41
C ASN A 65 13.29 -15.69 -2.69
N PHE A 66 13.12 -15.12 -3.89
CA PHE A 66 13.75 -13.83 -4.21
C PHE A 66 13.04 -12.66 -3.52
N ALA A 67 11.75 -12.47 -3.78
CA ALA A 67 10.90 -11.42 -3.20
C ALA A 67 9.43 -11.81 -3.35
N MET A 68 8.60 -11.33 -2.43
CA MET A 68 7.14 -11.42 -2.57
C MET A 68 6.68 -10.46 -3.66
N PHE A 69 5.80 -10.95 -4.54
CA PHE A 69 5.24 -10.19 -5.64
C PHE A 69 3.77 -9.85 -5.39
N GLY A 70 3.46 -8.57 -5.39
CA GLY A 70 2.11 -8.05 -5.16
C GLY A 70 1.51 -7.33 -6.35
N VAL A 71 0.18 -7.40 -6.45
CA VAL A 71 -0.59 -6.66 -7.44
C VAL A 71 -1.59 -5.74 -6.72
N ASN A 72 -1.45 -4.44 -6.99
CA ASN A 72 -2.35 -3.41 -6.49
C ASN A 72 -3.54 -3.28 -7.43
N LEU A 73 -4.74 -3.49 -6.91
CA LEU A 73 -6.00 -3.47 -7.65
C LEU A 73 -6.73 -2.15 -7.43
N GLY A 74 -7.39 -1.67 -8.46
CA GLY A 74 -8.17 -0.45 -8.39
C GLY A 74 -9.39 -0.47 -9.29
N LYS A 75 -10.33 0.43 -8.97
CA LYS A 75 -11.59 0.62 -9.67
C LYS A 75 -11.39 1.41 -10.97
N ASN A 76 -12.07 1.01 -12.05
CA ASN A 76 -12.22 1.84 -13.24
C ASN A 76 -13.01 3.12 -12.93
N LYS A 77 -12.63 4.25 -13.53
CA LYS A 77 -13.31 5.53 -13.32
C LYS A 77 -14.79 5.49 -13.74
N ALA A 78 -15.08 4.81 -14.83
CA ALA A 78 -16.44 4.67 -15.39
C ALA A 78 -17.26 3.55 -14.73
N SER A 79 -16.68 2.72 -13.88
CA SER A 79 -17.39 1.62 -13.21
C SER A 79 -18.40 2.16 -12.21
N GLY A 80 -19.63 1.63 -12.25
CA GLY A 80 -20.67 1.91 -11.27
C GLY A 80 -20.51 1.12 -9.97
N ASP A 81 -19.82 -0.03 -10.02
CA ASP A 81 -19.65 -0.92 -8.87
C ASP A 81 -18.17 -1.30 -8.68
N ALA A 82 -17.59 -0.85 -7.59
CA ALA A 82 -16.22 -1.15 -7.23
C ALA A 82 -15.98 -2.64 -6.92
N LYS A 83 -16.99 -3.34 -6.40
CA LYS A 83 -16.88 -4.76 -6.03
C LYS A 83 -16.60 -5.61 -7.25
N VAL A 84 -17.32 -5.37 -8.36
CA VAL A 84 -17.11 -6.08 -9.63
C VAL A 84 -15.68 -5.85 -10.14
N ASP A 85 -15.16 -4.64 -10.04
CA ASP A 85 -13.79 -4.34 -10.47
C ASP A 85 -12.75 -5.09 -9.65
N TYR A 86 -12.91 -5.12 -8.34
CA TYR A 86 -12.00 -5.89 -7.46
C TYR A 86 -12.14 -7.39 -7.67
N GLU A 87 -13.35 -7.90 -7.86
CA GLU A 87 -13.63 -9.32 -8.19
C GLU A 87 -12.90 -9.76 -9.46
N ILE A 88 -13.01 -8.98 -10.54
CA ILE A 88 -12.29 -9.25 -11.80
C ILE A 88 -10.77 -9.25 -11.55
N GLY A 89 -10.27 -8.29 -10.79
CA GLY A 89 -8.86 -8.19 -10.45
C GLY A 89 -8.36 -9.41 -9.66
N ILE A 90 -9.10 -9.83 -8.63
CA ILE A 90 -8.78 -11.00 -7.81
C ILE A 90 -8.75 -12.27 -8.67
N ASN A 91 -9.82 -12.53 -9.42
CA ASN A 91 -9.89 -13.72 -10.26
C ASN A 91 -8.78 -13.78 -11.31
N SER A 92 -8.32 -12.63 -11.78
CA SER A 92 -7.23 -12.55 -12.75
C SER A 92 -5.86 -12.78 -12.13
N PHE A 93 -5.57 -12.21 -10.97
CA PHE A 93 -4.19 -12.10 -10.45
C PHE A 93 -3.89 -13.02 -9.27
N ALA A 94 -4.89 -13.50 -8.52
CA ALA A 94 -4.66 -14.35 -7.35
C ALA A 94 -3.73 -15.56 -7.61
N PRO A 95 -3.79 -16.26 -8.76
CA PRO A 95 -2.90 -17.40 -9.03
C PRO A 95 -1.43 -17.02 -9.25
N TYR A 96 -1.14 -15.74 -9.46
CA TYR A 96 0.16 -15.26 -9.95
C TYR A 96 0.85 -14.28 -9.01
N CYS A 97 0.31 -14.03 -7.83
CA CYS A 97 0.90 -13.11 -6.86
C CYS A 97 0.90 -13.69 -5.45
N ASP A 98 1.80 -13.20 -4.62
CA ASP A 98 1.91 -13.59 -3.22
C ASP A 98 0.98 -12.74 -2.34
N TYR A 99 0.64 -11.53 -2.81
CA TYR A 99 -0.36 -10.66 -2.16
C TYR A 99 -1.11 -9.78 -3.16
N LEU A 100 -2.33 -9.42 -2.77
CA LEU A 100 -3.21 -8.49 -3.46
C LEU A 100 -3.42 -7.25 -2.60
N VAL A 101 -3.37 -6.08 -3.21
CA VAL A 101 -3.64 -4.81 -2.50
C VAL A 101 -4.96 -4.24 -2.98
N ILE A 102 -5.85 -3.98 -2.04
CA ILE A 102 -7.12 -3.30 -2.26
C ILE A 102 -6.89 -1.81 -2.02
N ASN A 103 -6.85 -1.08 -3.11
CA ASN A 103 -6.57 0.35 -3.07
C ASN A 103 -7.87 1.17 -3.09
N VAL A 104 -8.42 1.42 -1.91
CA VAL A 104 -9.63 2.26 -1.71
C VAL A 104 -9.29 3.71 -1.34
N SER A 105 -8.03 4.12 -1.47
CA SER A 105 -7.51 5.34 -0.83
C SER A 105 -6.98 6.40 -1.79
N SER A 106 -6.99 6.16 -3.12
CA SER A 106 -6.53 7.17 -4.07
C SER A 106 -7.45 8.41 -4.08
N PRO A 107 -6.90 9.63 -3.95
CA PRO A 107 -7.70 10.85 -4.03
C PRO A 107 -8.09 11.21 -5.48
N ASN A 108 -7.52 10.53 -6.45
CA ASN A 108 -7.58 10.90 -7.87
C ASN A 108 -8.67 10.16 -8.66
N THR A 109 -9.47 9.33 -7.97
CA THR A 109 -10.59 8.58 -8.53
C THR A 109 -11.85 8.94 -7.76
N PRO A 110 -12.86 9.56 -8.41
CA PRO A 110 -14.08 9.99 -7.73
C PRO A 110 -14.78 8.85 -6.98
N GLY A 111 -15.24 9.12 -5.77
CA GLY A 111 -15.98 8.17 -4.93
C GLY A 111 -15.16 7.00 -4.36
N LEU A 112 -13.86 6.89 -4.69
CA LEU A 112 -13.06 5.76 -4.21
C LEU A 112 -12.84 5.80 -2.70
N ARG A 113 -12.57 6.97 -2.13
CA ARG A 113 -12.31 7.13 -0.69
C ARG A 113 -13.53 6.89 0.18
N SER A 114 -14.76 7.04 -0.36
CA SER A 114 -15.97 6.68 0.38
C SER A 114 -16.03 5.19 0.72
N LEU A 115 -15.34 4.34 -0.04
CA LEU A 115 -15.21 2.91 0.27
C LEU A 115 -14.41 2.62 1.56
N GLN A 116 -13.82 3.63 2.19
CA GLN A 116 -13.14 3.48 3.48
C GLN A 116 -14.12 3.60 4.67
N ASN A 117 -15.38 4.04 4.44
CA ASN A 117 -16.38 3.95 5.49
C ASN A 117 -16.69 2.49 5.83
N LYS A 118 -17.10 2.23 7.07
CA LYS A 118 -17.23 0.88 7.62
C LYS A 118 -18.10 -0.04 6.75
N THR A 119 -19.31 0.40 6.41
CA THR A 119 -20.26 -0.44 5.67
C THR A 119 -19.79 -0.80 4.26
N ASP A 120 -19.27 0.18 3.51
CA ASP A 120 -18.78 -0.07 2.16
C ASP A 120 -17.50 -0.92 2.18
N LEU A 121 -16.63 -0.70 3.17
CA LEU A 121 -15.42 -1.48 3.35
C LEU A 121 -15.73 -2.95 3.68
N GLU A 122 -16.64 -3.21 4.62
CA GLU A 122 -17.12 -4.55 4.94
C GLU A 122 -17.69 -5.27 3.72
N ASN A 123 -18.50 -4.58 2.92
CA ASN A 123 -19.08 -5.12 1.70
C ASN A 123 -18.03 -5.48 0.64
N VAL A 124 -17.03 -4.61 0.42
CA VAL A 124 -15.94 -4.87 -0.53
C VAL A 124 -15.12 -6.08 -0.08
N LEU A 125 -14.71 -6.12 1.18
CA LEU A 125 -13.89 -7.18 1.73
C LEU A 125 -14.61 -8.53 1.76
N THR A 126 -15.90 -8.55 2.12
CA THR A 126 -16.73 -9.77 2.09
C THR A 126 -16.77 -10.37 0.67
N THR A 127 -17.04 -9.53 -0.34
CA THR A 127 -17.05 -9.98 -1.74
C THR A 127 -15.70 -10.58 -2.14
N MET A 128 -14.60 -9.94 -1.74
CA MET A 128 -13.27 -10.40 -2.05
C MET A 128 -12.91 -11.74 -1.43
N ILE A 129 -13.22 -11.92 -0.15
CA ILE A 129 -12.94 -13.18 0.55
C ILE A 129 -13.73 -14.33 -0.08
N VAL A 130 -15.00 -14.09 -0.39
CA VAL A 130 -15.81 -15.11 -1.12
C VAL A 130 -15.13 -15.49 -2.44
N GLN A 131 -14.67 -14.52 -3.23
CA GLN A 131 -14.00 -14.81 -4.51
C GLN A 131 -12.68 -15.56 -4.31
N LEU A 132 -11.86 -15.18 -3.33
CA LEU A 132 -10.62 -15.90 -3.02
C LEU A 132 -10.88 -17.33 -2.57
N LEU A 133 -11.91 -17.57 -1.76
CA LEU A 133 -12.30 -18.91 -1.32
C LEU A 133 -12.84 -19.76 -2.47
N LEU A 134 -13.66 -19.18 -3.35
CA LEU A 134 -14.14 -19.86 -4.56
C LEU A 134 -12.97 -20.20 -5.49
N HIS A 135 -12.06 -19.26 -5.69
CA HIS A 135 -10.86 -19.48 -6.49
C HIS A 135 -9.99 -20.62 -5.91
N ALA A 136 -9.74 -20.58 -4.60
CA ALA A 136 -8.99 -21.66 -3.91
C ALA A 136 -9.68 -23.03 -4.05
N LYS A 137 -11.02 -23.06 -4.04
CA LYS A 137 -11.80 -24.30 -4.18
C LYS A 137 -11.77 -24.89 -5.59
N TYR A 138 -11.77 -24.06 -6.62
CA TYR A 138 -11.93 -24.52 -8.01
C TYR A 138 -10.61 -24.59 -8.81
N VAL A 139 -9.59 -23.82 -8.42
CA VAL A 139 -8.34 -23.66 -9.19
C VAL A 139 -7.13 -24.25 -8.46
N LEU A 140 -7.13 -24.17 -7.15
CA LEU A 140 -6.09 -24.75 -6.32
C LEU A 140 -6.64 -26.05 -5.74
N ASP A 141 -6.01 -27.18 -6.09
CA ASP A 141 -6.28 -28.48 -5.47
C ASP A 141 -6.44 -28.29 -3.95
N ALA A 142 -7.46 -28.91 -3.36
CA ALA A 142 -7.96 -28.68 -1.98
C ALA A 142 -6.89 -28.74 -0.85
N ARG A 143 -5.65 -29.07 -1.18
CA ARG A 143 -4.48 -29.09 -0.27
C ARG A 143 -3.88 -27.73 0.06
N LYS A 144 -4.36 -26.62 -0.54
CA LYS A 144 -3.68 -25.30 -0.46
C LYS A 144 -4.56 -24.13 -0.07
N LEU A 145 -5.58 -24.31 0.75
CA LEU A 145 -6.31 -23.18 1.38
C LEU A 145 -5.37 -22.24 2.17
N GLU A 146 -4.23 -22.78 2.67
CA GLU A 146 -3.17 -22.00 3.32
C GLU A 146 -2.34 -21.15 2.34
N SER A 147 -2.44 -21.38 1.04
CA SER A 147 -1.63 -20.72 0.01
C SER A 147 -2.36 -19.62 -0.79
N ARG A 148 -3.50 -19.11 -0.30
CA ARG A 148 -4.12 -17.95 -0.93
C ARG A 148 -3.18 -16.75 -0.87
N PRO A 149 -3.18 -15.86 -1.88
CA PRO A 149 -2.44 -14.61 -1.75
C PRO A 149 -2.93 -13.82 -0.53
N LYS A 150 -2.01 -13.12 0.15
CA LYS A 150 -2.36 -12.25 1.25
C LYS A 150 -3.18 -11.05 0.76
N VAL A 151 -4.15 -10.62 1.54
CA VAL A 151 -5.00 -9.46 1.22
C VAL A 151 -4.54 -8.28 2.06
N LEU A 152 -4.09 -7.23 1.40
CA LEU A 152 -3.63 -5.99 2.01
C LEU A 152 -4.61 -4.85 1.69
N LEU A 153 -4.98 -4.09 2.70
CA LEU A 153 -5.82 -2.91 2.53
C LEU A 153 -4.95 -1.64 2.56
N LYS A 154 -5.00 -0.83 1.49
CA LYS A 154 -4.25 0.44 1.42
C LYS A 154 -5.15 1.62 1.75
N ILE A 155 -4.82 2.34 2.82
CA ILE A 155 -5.62 3.41 3.40
C ILE A 155 -5.03 4.81 3.16
N SER A 156 -5.89 5.82 3.28
CA SER A 156 -5.53 7.24 3.18
C SER A 156 -4.88 7.73 4.48
N PRO A 157 -3.94 8.69 4.42
CA PRO A 157 -3.45 9.37 5.63
C PRO A 157 -4.42 10.46 6.12
N ASP A 158 -5.38 10.87 5.29
CA ASP A 158 -6.32 11.98 5.57
C ASP A 158 -7.55 11.54 6.39
N LEU A 159 -7.54 10.31 6.91
CA LEU A 159 -8.63 9.76 7.72
C LEU A 159 -8.77 10.48 9.07
N THR A 160 -10.01 10.74 9.45
CA THR A 160 -10.36 11.16 10.81
C THR A 160 -10.11 10.03 11.81
N ASP A 161 -10.07 10.36 13.10
CA ASP A 161 -9.86 9.34 14.13
C ASP A 161 -11.02 8.34 14.19
N SER A 162 -12.26 8.77 13.92
CA SER A 162 -13.42 7.87 13.82
C SER A 162 -13.27 6.89 12.66
N GLU A 163 -12.87 7.36 11.47
CA GLU A 163 -12.65 6.49 10.30
C GLU A 163 -11.52 5.50 10.53
N LYS A 164 -10.43 5.91 11.23
CA LYS A 164 -9.36 4.98 11.63
C LYS A 164 -9.87 3.90 12.58
N GLN A 165 -10.76 4.26 13.53
CA GLN A 165 -11.40 3.30 14.45
C GLN A 165 -12.27 2.31 13.70
N ASP A 166 -13.08 2.77 12.74
CA ASP A 166 -13.93 1.93 11.90
C ASP A 166 -13.11 0.93 11.09
N ILE A 167 -12.05 1.41 10.43
CA ILE A 167 -11.12 0.54 9.71
C ILE A 167 -10.46 -0.48 10.63
N ALA A 168 -10.01 -0.06 11.81
CA ALA A 168 -9.40 -0.96 12.78
C ALA A 168 -10.37 -2.06 13.25
N GLN A 169 -11.65 -1.73 13.48
CA GLN A 169 -12.68 -2.73 13.82
C GLN A 169 -12.83 -3.76 12.69
N VAL A 170 -12.89 -3.30 11.44
CA VAL A 170 -13.04 -4.18 10.29
C VAL A 170 -11.81 -5.09 10.10
N VAL A 171 -10.60 -4.54 10.13
CA VAL A 171 -9.39 -5.33 9.86
C VAL A 171 -9.01 -6.28 11.00
N ASN A 172 -9.48 -6.00 12.22
CA ASN A 172 -9.31 -6.91 13.36
C ASN A 172 -10.29 -8.09 13.36
N ASP A 173 -11.36 -8.03 12.56
CA ASP A 173 -12.33 -9.13 12.45
C ASP A 173 -11.85 -10.14 11.39
N PRO A 174 -11.49 -11.37 11.79
CA PRO A 174 -10.95 -12.39 10.88
C PRO A 174 -11.87 -12.74 9.71
N LYS A 175 -13.19 -12.51 9.83
CA LYS A 175 -14.16 -12.81 8.77
C LYS A 175 -13.91 -11.99 7.50
N PHE A 176 -13.29 -10.79 7.61
CA PHE A 176 -12.96 -9.94 6.46
C PHE A 176 -11.60 -10.27 5.83
N GLY A 177 -10.83 -11.18 6.43
CA GLY A 177 -9.63 -11.79 5.86
C GLY A 177 -8.53 -10.83 5.44
N VAL A 178 -8.42 -9.66 6.06
CA VAL A 178 -7.34 -8.70 5.83
C VAL A 178 -6.09 -9.20 6.55
N ASP A 179 -5.03 -9.48 5.81
CA ASP A 179 -3.77 -9.98 6.36
C ASP A 179 -2.81 -8.86 6.78
N ALA A 180 -2.90 -7.66 6.19
CA ALA A 180 -2.08 -6.50 6.55
C ALA A 180 -2.67 -5.17 6.05
N LEU A 181 -2.14 -4.07 6.56
CA LEU A 181 -2.44 -2.71 6.10
C LEU A 181 -1.26 -2.12 5.32
N ILE A 182 -1.52 -1.26 4.33
CA ILE A 182 -0.54 -0.34 3.77
C ILE A 182 -0.92 1.08 4.22
N VAL A 183 -0.07 1.67 5.04
CA VAL A 183 -0.24 3.00 5.62
C VAL A 183 0.94 3.88 5.23
N SER A 184 0.77 4.78 4.26
CA SER A 184 -0.45 5.28 3.68
C SER A 184 -0.36 5.48 2.16
N ASN A 185 -1.48 5.90 1.58
CA ASN A 185 -1.52 6.52 0.26
C ASN A 185 -1.04 7.98 0.36
N THR A 186 -1.18 8.75 -0.72
CA THR A 186 -0.88 10.19 -0.80
C THR A 186 -1.92 11.03 -0.05
N THR A 187 -1.55 12.24 0.38
CA THR A 187 -2.45 13.19 1.06
C THR A 187 -2.98 14.27 0.13
N ILE A 188 -4.19 14.77 0.42
CA ILE A 188 -4.72 16.00 -0.18
C ILE A 188 -4.35 17.24 0.63
N SER A 189 -3.80 17.08 1.82
CA SER A 189 -3.32 18.17 2.65
C SER A 189 -2.12 18.87 2.01
N ARG A 190 -1.98 20.16 2.31
CA ARG A 190 -0.87 20.98 1.84
C ARG A 190 -0.22 21.64 3.04
N PRO A 191 0.88 21.08 3.56
CA PRO A 191 1.65 21.72 4.64
C PRO A 191 2.04 23.15 4.27
N ALA A 192 1.93 24.07 5.22
CA ALA A 192 2.31 25.47 5.01
C ALA A 192 3.80 25.66 4.68
N THR A 193 4.61 24.68 5.01
CA THR A 193 6.06 24.65 4.76
C THR A 193 6.43 24.41 3.29
N LEU A 194 5.48 24.03 2.43
CA LEU A 194 5.77 23.80 1.01
C LEU A 194 6.22 25.10 0.33
N ALA A 195 7.40 25.05 -0.31
CA ALA A 195 8.04 26.19 -0.95
C ALA A 195 7.78 26.26 -2.45
N ASN A 196 7.65 25.10 -3.13
CA ASN A 196 7.58 25.04 -4.59
C ASN A 196 6.32 25.70 -5.17
N GLU A 197 6.45 26.26 -6.38
CA GLU A 197 5.36 26.95 -7.09
C GLU A 197 4.12 26.08 -7.36
N TYR A 198 4.31 24.76 -7.55
CA TYR A 198 3.22 23.81 -7.80
C TYR A 198 2.50 23.31 -6.53
N LYS A 199 2.82 23.87 -5.37
CA LYS A 199 2.26 23.41 -4.07
C LYS A 199 0.73 23.40 -4.00
N ASN A 200 0.07 24.24 -4.80
CA ASN A 200 -1.39 24.37 -4.83
C ASN A 200 -2.06 23.49 -5.90
N GLU A 201 -1.29 22.72 -6.66
CA GLU A 201 -1.86 21.82 -7.65
C GLU A 201 -2.77 20.76 -7.03
N VAL A 202 -3.87 20.46 -7.72
CA VAL A 202 -4.80 19.41 -7.30
C VAL A 202 -4.17 18.03 -7.50
N GLY A 203 -4.33 17.15 -6.51
CA GLY A 203 -3.81 15.78 -6.56
C GLY A 203 -3.28 15.31 -5.21
N GLY A 204 -2.77 14.08 -5.20
CA GLY A 204 -2.16 13.50 -4.01
C GLY A 204 -0.70 13.92 -3.86
N LEU A 205 -0.33 14.46 -2.71
CA LEU A 205 1.03 14.82 -2.33
C LEU A 205 1.74 13.61 -1.71
N SER A 206 2.95 13.34 -2.17
CA SER A 206 3.85 12.28 -1.70
C SER A 206 5.28 12.82 -1.53
N GLY A 207 6.19 12.01 -1.02
CA GLY A 207 7.58 12.40 -0.73
C GLY A 207 7.75 12.91 0.68
N ALA A 208 8.85 13.64 0.95
CA ALA A 208 9.22 14.12 2.28
C ALA A 208 8.09 14.86 3.02
N PRO A 209 7.27 15.71 2.38
CA PRO A 209 6.18 16.41 3.07
C PRO A 209 5.10 15.50 3.67
N LEU A 210 5.00 14.24 3.22
CA LEU A 210 4.05 13.27 3.76
C LEU A 210 4.59 12.50 4.98
N ARG A 211 5.89 12.56 5.26
CA ARG A 211 6.57 11.70 6.24
C ARG A 211 5.89 11.70 7.60
N GLN A 212 5.75 12.85 8.22
CA GLN A 212 5.18 12.95 9.56
C GLN A 212 3.75 12.43 9.62
N MET A 213 2.87 12.90 8.73
CA MET A 213 1.47 12.49 8.69
C MET A 213 1.33 10.96 8.51
N SER A 214 2.13 10.37 7.64
CA SER A 214 2.06 8.92 7.41
C SER A 214 2.63 8.13 8.60
N THR A 215 3.65 8.62 9.30
CA THR A 215 4.19 8.00 10.52
C THR A 215 3.17 8.05 11.66
N GLU A 216 2.50 9.19 11.85
CA GLU A 216 1.42 9.33 12.83
C GLU A 216 0.23 8.41 12.52
N CYS A 217 -0.11 8.27 11.24
CA CYS A 217 -1.14 7.31 10.81
C CYS A 217 -0.74 5.86 11.10
N VAL A 218 0.53 5.47 10.87
CA VAL A 218 1.07 4.16 11.27
C VAL A 218 0.93 3.96 12.78
N ARG A 219 1.35 4.93 13.58
CA ARG A 219 1.29 4.90 15.05
C ARG A 219 -0.15 4.71 15.55
N ALA A 220 -1.09 5.46 14.97
CA ALA A 220 -2.51 5.37 15.30
C ALA A 220 -3.09 3.98 14.95
N MET A 221 -2.83 3.49 13.74
CA MET A 221 -3.35 2.19 13.32
C MET A 221 -2.72 1.03 14.10
N TYR A 222 -1.44 1.08 14.42
CA TYR A 222 -0.78 0.08 15.28
C TYR A 222 -1.44 0.00 16.65
N LYS A 223 -1.71 1.16 17.26
CA LYS A 223 -2.39 1.26 18.57
C LYS A 223 -3.82 0.69 18.49
N LEU A 224 -4.59 1.09 17.48
CA LEU A 224 -5.99 0.67 17.30
C LEU A 224 -6.12 -0.83 16.99
N THR A 225 -5.17 -1.40 16.25
CA THR A 225 -5.10 -2.84 15.97
C THR A 225 -4.39 -3.63 17.06
N LYS A 226 -3.91 -2.96 18.12
CA LYS A 226 -3.13 -3.57 19.23
C LYS A 226 -1.92 -4.35 18.73
N GLY A 227 -1.33 -3.92 17.61
CA GLY A 227 -0.20 -4.57 16.96
C GLY A 227 -0.51 -5.94 16.33
N GLN A 228 -1.78 -6.34 16.25
CA GLN A 228 -2.18 -7.66 15.73
C GLN A 228 -2.20 -7.71 14.19
N VAL A 229 -2.43 -6.59 13.53
CA VAL A 229 -2.44 -6.49 12.07
C VAL A 229 -1.11 -5.91 11.60
N PRO A 230 -0.31 -6.65 10.81
CA PRO A 230 0.93 -6.14 10.25
C PRO A 230 0.71 -4.89 9.42
N ILE A 231 1.65 -3.94 9.48
CA ILE A 231 1.57 -2.68 8.74
C ILE A 231 2.78 -2.55 7.82
N ILE A 232 2.52 -2.27 6.54
CA ILE A 232 3.52 -1.77 5.59
C ILE A 232 3.50 -0.24 5.66
N GLY A 233 4.56 0.35 6.23
CA GLY A 233 4.70 1.81 6.34
C GLY A 233 5.10 2.41 4.99
N CYS A 234 4.28 3.32 4.45
CA CYS A 234 4.53 3.97 3.15
C CYS A 234 4.30 5.48 3.25
N GLY A 235 5.18 6.26 2.63
CA GLY A 235 5.08 7.72 2.53
C GLY A 235 6.21 8.46 3.25
N GLY A 236 6.95 9.27 2.48
CA GLY A 236 8.01 10.13 2.98
C GLY A 236 9.25 9.40 3.50
N ILE A 237 9.55 8.23 2.99
CA ILE A 237 10.74 7.46 3.36
C ILE A 237 11.82 7.71 2.32
N SER A 238 12.86 8.44 2.68
CA SER A 238 14.01 8.77 1.82
C SER A 238 15.35 8.36 2.44
N SER A 239 15.39 8.07 3.74
CA SER A 239 16.56 7.67 4.50
C SER A 239 16.31 6.44 5.38
N GLY A 240 17.37 5.87 5.93
CA GLY A 240 17.27 4.82 6.95
C GLY A 240 16.58 5.31 8.22
N GLU A 241 16.75 6.58 8.57
CA GLU A 241 16.11 7.19 9.73
C GLU A 241 14.60 7.28 9.56
N ASP A 242 14.11 7.70 8.39
CA ASP A 242 12.67 7.72 8.08
C ASP A 242 12.05 6.32 8.16
N ALA A 243 12.77 5.31 7.63
CA ALA A 243 12.34 3.93 7.71
C ALA A 243 12.29 3.42 9.16
N TYR A 244 13.31 3.76 9.94
CA TYR A 244 13.44 3.38 11.35
C TYR A 244 12.32 3.99 12.20
N GLU A 245 12.03 5.28 12.01
CA GLU A 245 10.92 5.97 12.68
C GLU A 245 9.58 5.26 12.41
N LYS A 246 9.30 4.89 11.16
CA LYS A 246 8.07 4.16 10.82
C LYS A 246 8.00 2.76 11.45
N ILE A 247 9.12 2.05 11.51
CA ILE A 247 9.19 0.73 12.16
C ILE A 247 8.91 0.88 13.65
N ARG A 248 9.56 1.82 14.32
CA ARG A 248 9.32 2.09 15.74
C ARG A 248 7.86 2.51 16.02
N ALA A 249 7.25 3.24 15.10
CA ALA A 249 5.84 3.61 15.17
C ALA A 249 4.86 2.43 14.97
N GLY A 250 5.34 1.26 14.51
CA GLY A 250 4.55 0.05 14.36
C GLY A 250 4.55 -0.59 12.97
N ALA A 251 5.29 -0.07 12.00
CA ALA A 251 5.41 -0.70 10.69
C ALA A 251 6.28 -1.97 10.76
N SER A 252 5.79 -3.08 10.25
CA SER A 252 6.53 -4.35 10.16
C SER A 252 7.55 -4.34 9.01
N VAL A 253 7.22 -3.64 7.91
CA VAL A 253 8.10 -3.38 6.77
C VAL A 253 7.79 -1.99 6.22
N VAL A 254 8.68 -1.47 5.36
CA VAL A 254 8.51 -0.15 4.73
C VAL A 254 8.44 -0.29 3.21
N GLN A 255 7.64 0.59 2.57
CA GLN A 255 7.48 0.66 1.12
C GLN A 255 7.95 2.03 0.62
N LEU A 256 8.86 2.03 -0.37
CA LEU A 256 9.40 3.22 -1.00
C LEU A 256 8.74 3.43 -2.37
N TYR A 257 8.49 4.70 -2.71
CA TYR A 257 8.02 5.10 -4.04
C TYR A 257 8.68 6.39 -4.52
N SER A 258 8.27 7.56 -3.99
CA SER A 258 8.77 8.87 -4.46
C SER A 258 10.27 9.07 -4.24
N ALA A 259 10.82 8.52 -3.16
CA ALA A 259 12.24 8.60 -2.85
C ALA A 259 13.14 7.99 -3.94
N ILE A 260 12.64 6.97 -4.66
CA ILE A 260 13.37 6.35 -5.77
C ILE A 260 13.69 7.36 -6.87
N ALA A 261 12.79 8.37 -7.07
CA ALA A 261 12.98 9.41 -8.06
C ALA A 261 13.99 10.49 -7.66
N PHE A 262 14.30 10.62 -6.36
CA PHE A 262 15.20 11.64 -5.80
C PHE A 262 16.54 11.05 -5.33
N HIS A 263 16.52 9.91 -4.65
CA HIS A 263 17.66 9.39 -3.87
C HIS A 263 18.09 7.96 -4.26
N GLY A 264 17.32 7.22 -5.06
CA GLY A 264 17.63 5.81 -5.32
C GLY A 264 17.32 4.92 -4.09
N PHE A 265 18.29 4.08 -3.64
CA PHE A 265 18.05 3.00 -2.67
C PHE A 265 18.98 3.00 -1.43
N PRO A 266 19.31 4.13 -0.77
CA PRO A 266 20.29 4.15 0.35
C PRO A 266 19.76 3.53 1.66
N VAL A 267 18.45 3.44 1.82
CA VAL A 267 17.71 3.20 3.08
C VAL A 267 18.17 1.98 3.88
N LYS A 268 18.56 0.88 3.21
CA LYS A 268 18.81 -0.41 3.91
C LYS A 268 20.03 -0.40 4.81
N ARG A 269 21.14 0.18 4.35
CA ARG A 269 22.39 0.22 5.08
C ARG A 269 22.25 1.09 6.33
N GLU A 270 21.71 2.28 6.17
CA GLU A 270 21.45 3.22 7.25
C GLU A 270 20.49 2.61 8.30
N LEU A 271 19.40 1.95 7.85
CA LEU A 271 18.48 1.27 8.76
C LEU A 271 19.19 0.19 9.58
N ALA A 272 20.07 -0.61 8.96
CA ALA A 272 20.81 -1.64 9.68
C ALA A 272 21.78 -1.06 10.73
N GLU A 273 22.35 0.11 10.47
CA GLU A 273 23.22 0.81 11.42
C GLU A 273 22.41 1.34 12.62
N LEU A 274 21.22 1.91 12.38
CA LEU A 274 20.33 2.41 13.43
C LEU A 274 19.80 1.28 14.34
N LEU A 275 19.41 0.15 13.77
CA LEU A 275 18.99 -1.03 14.54
C LEU A 275 20.11 -1.49 15.50
N ARG A 276 21.34 -1.59 14.99
CA ARG A 276 22.49 -1.99 15.82
C ARG A 276 22.80 -0.97 16.92
N ARG A 277 22.73 0.34 16.60
CA ARG A 277 22.94 1.42 17.55
C ARG A 277 22.02 1.29 18.76
N ASP A 278 20.74 0.97 18.53
CA ASP A 278 19.71 0.88 19.56
C ASP A 278 19.55 -0.54 20.14
N GLY A 279 20.46 -1.47 19.78
CA GLY A 279 20.54 -2.81 20.36
C GLY A 279 19.53 -3.83 19.79
N PHE A 280 18.84 -3.51 18.70
CA PHE A 280 17.93 -4.46 18.03
C PHE A 280 18.70 -5.41 17.10
N LYS A 281 18.41 -6.70 17.19
CA LYS A 281 19.04 -7.73 16.34
C LYS A 281 18.46 -7.76 14.93
N ASN A 282 17.20 -7.34 14.77
CA ASN A 282 16.49 -7.33 13.51
C ASN A 282 15.32 -6.33 13.55
N VAL A 283 14.67 -6.13 12.38
CA VAL A 283 13.53 -5.22 12.25
C VAL A 283 12.37 -5.62 13.15
N ALA A 284 12.08 -6.93 13.29
CA ALA A 284 10.93 -7.39 14.05
C ALA A 284 11.01 -6.99 15.54
N GLU A 285 12.20 -6.94 16.12
CA GLU A 285 12.39 -6.46 17.50
C GLU A 285 12.13 -4.97 17.67
N ALA A 286 12.31 -4.17 16.62
CA ALA A 286 12.09 -2.72 16.64
C ALA A 286 10.63 -2.33 16.34
N VAL A 287 9.81 -3.25 15.79
CA VAL A 287 8.40 -2.97 15.46
C VAL A 287 7.62 -2.51 16.69
N GLY A 288 7.04 -1.32 16.62
CA GLY A 288 6.24 -0.75 17.70
C GLY A 288 7.02 -0.42 18.97
N ALA A 289 8.34 -0.23 18.89
CA ALA A 289 9.17 0.09 20.07
C ALA A 289 8.70 1.36 20.81
N ASP A 290 8.16 2.35 20.10
CA ASP A 290 7.61 3.57 20.69
C ASP A 290 6.36 3.35 21.53
N HIS A 291 5.71 2.20 21.43
CA HIS A 291 4.50 1.86 22.21
C HIS A 291 4.82 1.03 23.45
N ARG A 292 6.07 0.60 23.63
CA ARG A 292 6.48 -0.13 24.82
C ARG A 292 6.69 0.87 25.94
N VAL A 293 6.01 0.67 27.04
CA VAL A 293 6.27 1.45 28.27
C VAL A 293 7.71 1.19 28.64
N GLN A 294 8.52 2.24 28.81
CA GLN A 294 9.83 2.12 29.45
C GLN A 294 9.55 1.61 30.87
N GLN A 295 9.87 0.34 31.10
CA GLN A 295 9.89 -0.24 32.43
C GLN A 295 11.07 0.28 33.22
#